data_8cf5b5637e0d0464a946b30b13cdda81
#
_entry.id   8cf5b5637e0d0464a946b30b13cdda81
#
_cell.length_a   1.000
_cell.length_b   1.000
_cell.length_c   1.000
_cell.angle_alpha   90.00
_cell.angle_beta   90.00
_cell.angle_gamma   90.00
#
_symmetry.space_group_name_H-M   'P 1'
#
loop_
_entity.id
_entity.type
_entity.pdbx_description
1 polymer ?
#
loop_
_entity_poly.entity_id
_entity_poly.type
_entity_poly.pdbx_seq_one_letter_code
_entity_poly.pdbx_strand_id
1 'polypeptide(L)'
;MKVTVSRKAHFNAAHRLYRPDWDDAKNNEVFGKCNNPNFHGHNYEMIVSVKGPIDPETGYVMDVKILKDLIKSEVEDAFDHKNLNLDVPEFKNLNPTAENIVVVIWNKLRKHISPSLQLEVVLYETPRNFVKYTGE
;
A
#
# COMPACT_ATOMS: atom_id res chain seq x y z
N MET A 1 24.50 -11.96 9.81
CA MET A 1 23.98 -10.61 10.06
C MET A 1 22.86 -10.31 9.08
N LYS A 2 21.80 -9.73 9.57
CA LYS A 2 20.67 -9.31 8.72
C LYS A 2 20.60 -7.79 8.70
N VAL A 3 20.34 -7.25 7.51
CA VAL A 3 20.20 -5.81 7.30
C VAL A 3 18.86 -5.55 6.65
N THR A 4 18.25 -4.41 6.98
CA THR A 4 17.01 -3.95 6.35
C THR A 4 17.34 -2.89 5.30
N VAL A 5 16.88 -3.13 4.09
CA VAL A 5 16.96 -2.19 2.96
C VAL A 5 15.58 -1.63 2.71
N SER A 6 15.47 -0.32 2.60
CA SER A 6 14.17 0.34 2.45
C SER A 6 14.16 1.30 1.26
N ARG A 7 13.02 1.37 0.60
CA ARG A 7 12.75 2.32 -0.48
C ARG A 7 11.48 3.10 -0.16
N LYS A 8 11.57 4.43 -0.26
CA LYS A 8 10.39 5.29 -0.18
C LYS A 8 9.78 5.46 -1.56
N ALA A 9 8.46 5.50 -1.61
CA ALA A 9 7.70 5.75 -2.82
C ALA A 9 6.43 6.51 -2.46
N HIS A 10 5.74 7.04 -3.47
CA HIS A 10 4.49 7.76 -3.25
C HIS A 10 3.54 7.55 -4.42
N PHE A 11 2.26 7.72 -4.16
CA PHE A 11 1.23 7.81 -5.18
C PHE A 11 0.12 8.72 -4.72
N ASN A 12 -0.55 9.36 -5.67
CA ASN A 12 -1.72 10.18 -5.42
C ASN A 12 -2.96 9.42 -5.85
N ALA A 13 -3.92 9.24 -4.96
CA ALA A 13 -5.12 8.49 -5.28
C ALA A 13 -6.34 9.05 -4.54
N ALA A 14 -7.50 8.87 -5.15
CA ALA A 14 -8.79 9.20 -4.55
C ALA A 14 -9.48 7.94 -4.06
N HIS A 15 -10.29 8.08 -3.04
CA HIS A 15 -11.11 7.00 -2.52
C HIS A 15 -12.36 7.51 -1.80
N ARG A 16 -13.25 6.59 -1.50
CA ARG A 16 -14.42 6.79 -0.66
C ARG A 16 -14.55 5.60 0.26
N LEU A 17 -14.75 5.87 1.55
CA LEU A 17 -14.99 4.81 2.54
C LEU A 17 -16.49 4.68 2.77
N TYR A 18 -17.04 3.54 2.39
CA TYR A 18 -18.46 3.24 2.59
C TYR A 18 -18.72 1.74 2.39
N ARG A 19 -19.88 1.31 2.88
CA ARG A 19 -20.38 -0.03 2.59
C ARG A 19 -21.66 0.08 1.73
N PRO A 20 -21.67 -0.53 0.53
CA PRO A 20 -22.85 -0.49 -0.34
C PRO A 20 -24.09 -1.14 0.27
N ASP A 21 -23.91 -2.09 1.20
CA ASP A 21 -25.00 -2.80 1.87
C ASP A 21 -25.56 -2.07 3.09
N TRP A 22 -24.99 -0.92 3.47
CA TRP A 22 -25.51 -0.05 4.52
C TRP A 22 -26.28 1.13 3.90
N ASP A 23 -27.24 1.68 4.67
CA ASP A 23 -27.89 2.92 4.28
C ASP A 23 -26.96 4.14 4.44
N ASP A 24 -27.38 5.28 3.91
CA ASP A 24 -26.57 6.50 3.96
C ASP A 24 -26.36 6.99 5.39
N ALA A 25 -27.38 6.86 6.25
CA ALA A 25 -27.26 7.30 7.64
C ALA A 25 -26.17 6.55 8.39
N LYS A 26 -26.12 5.22 8.21
CA LYS A 26 -25.07 4.40 8.85
C LYS A 26 -23.70 4.67 8.27
N ASN A 27 -23.59 4.82 6.96
CA ASN A 27 -22.32 5.16 6.33
C ASN A 27 -21.80 6.52 6.83
N ASN A 28 -22.67 7.51 6.94
CA ASN A 28 -22.30 8.83 7.47
C ASN A 28 -21.91 8.80 8.93
N GLU A 29 -22.59 7.97 9.72
CA GLU A 29 -22.26 7.81 11.15
C GLU A 29 -20.88 7.19 11.35
N VAL A 30 -20.56 6.12 10.59
CA VAL A 30 -19.32 5.36 10.79
C VAL A 30 -18.13 6.03 10.11
N PHE A 31 -18.29 6.48 8.87
CA PHE A 31 -17.18 6.99 8.05
C PHE A 31 -17.11 8.51 7.98
N GLY A 32 -18.17 9.22 8.35
CA GLY A 32 -18.19 10.67 8.34
C GLY A 32 -17.83 11.28 6.98
N LYS A 33 -16.89 12.21 6.99
CA LYS A 33 -16.43 12.90 5.77
C LYS A 33 -15.81 11.95 4.75
N CYS A 34 -15.27 10.81 5.17
CA CYS A 34 -14.66 9.83 4.29
C CYS A 34 -15.69 9.12 3.39
N ASN A 35 -16.98 9.24 3.72
CA ASN A 35 -18.08 8.72 2.91
C ASN A 35 -18.55 9.69 1.82
N ASN A 36 -17.93 10.84 1.63
CA ASN A 36 -18.37 11.81 0.63
C ASN A 36 -18.53 11.11 -0.74
N PRO A 37 -19.73 11.19 -1.36
CA PRO A 37 -20.00 10.50 -2.63
C PRO A 37 -19.16 11.03 -3.80
N ASN A 38 -18.57 12.20 -3.69
CA ASN A 38 -17.67 12.75 -4.70
C ASN A 38 -16.21 12.38 -4.47
N PHE A 39 -15.94 11.48 -3.52
CA PHE A 39 -14.60 11.01 -3.17
C PHE A 39 -13.74 12.12 -2.54
N HIS A 40 -12.55 11.75 -2.12
CA HIS A 40 -11.49 12.65 -1.66
C HIS A 40 -10.15 11.98 -1.96
N GLY A 41 -9.08 12.76 -2.00
CA GLY A 41 -7.77 12.27 -2.37
C GLY A 41 -6.72 12.49 -1.30
N HIS A 42 -5.67 11.67 -1.38
CA HIS A 42 -4.50 11.77 -0.53
C HIS A 42 -3.22 11.63 -1.34
N ASN A 43 -2.17 12.29 -0.87
CA ASN A 43 -0.81 12.01 -1.28
C ASN A 43 -0.28 10.91 -0.37
N TYR A 44 -0.42 9.67 -0.81
CA TYR A 44 0.09 8.53 -0.06
C TYR A 44 1.61 8.46 -0.17
N GLU A 45 2.26 8.23 0.94
CA GLU A 45 3.67 7.90 0.98
C GLU A 45 3.83 6.51 1.57
N MET A 46 4.81 5.77 1.09
CA MET A 46 5.06 4.44 1.62
C MET A 46 6.55 4.16 1.76
N ILE A 47 6.86 3.26 2.68
CA ILE A 47 8.20 2.72 2.87
C ILE A 47 8.09 1.22 2.72
N VAL A 48 8.78 0.68 1.74
CA VAL A 48 8.91 -0.77 1.54
C VAL A 48 10.26 -1.20 2.06
N SER A 49 10.27 -2.12 3.00
CA SER A 49 11.48 -2.61 3.67
C SER A 49 11.62 -4.10 3.47
N VAL A 50 12.83 -4.52 3.12
CA VAL A 50 13.21 -5.91 2.93
C VAL A 50 14.37 -6.22 3.85
N LYS A 51 14.24 -7.27 4.66
CA LYS A 51 15.27 -7.67 5.62
C LYS A 51 15.75 -9.07 5.35
N GLY A 52 17.05 -9.25 5.34
CA GLY A 52 17.68 -10.54 5.15
C GLY A 52 19.20 -10.50 5.32
N PRO A 53 19.86 -11.63 5.04
CA PRO A 53 21.30 -11.69 5.08
C PRO A 53 21.95 -10.92 3.92
N ILE A 54 23.15 -10.46 4.14
CA ILE A 54 23.96 -9.85 3.08
C ILE A 54 24.55 -10.97 2.23
N ASP A 55 24.31 -10.92 0.91
CA ASP A 55 24.96 -11.83 -0.03
C ASP A 55 26.45 -11.50 -0.08
N PRO A 56 27.34 -12.46 0.21
CA PRO A 56 28.78 -12.19 0.25
C PRO A 56 29.38 -11.87 -1.12
N GLU A 57 28.75 -12.26 -2.21
CA GLU A 57 29.24 -11.96 -3.55
C GLU A 57 28.89 -10.55 -4.00
N THR A 58 27.65 -10.12 -3.77
CA THR A 58 27.16 -8.83 -4.24
C THR A 58 27.21 -7.74 -3.19
N GLY A 59 27.18 -8.10 -1.89
CA GLY A 59 27.03 -7.16 -0.80
C GLY A 59 25.58 -6.68 -0.61
N TYR A 60 24.61 -7.26 -1.32
CA TYR A 60 23.22 -6.88 -1.24
C TYR A 60 22.40 -7.81 -0.36
N VAL A 61 21.37 -7.25 0.28
CA VAL A 61 20.20 -8.01 0.74
C VAL A 61 19.25 -8.21 -0.45
N MET A 62 19.00 -7.12 -1.15
CA MET A 62 18.24 -7.08 -2.40
C MET A 62 18.72 -5.87 -3.19
N ASP A 63 18.81 -5.99 -4.51
CA ASP A 63 19.15 -4.86 -5.37
C ASP A 63 18.05 -3.80 -5.28
N VAL A 64 18.44 -2.60 -4.84
CA VAL A 64 17.50 -1.47 -4.65
C VAL A 64 16.85 -1.06 -5.97
N LYS A 65 17.55 -1.20 -7.09
CA LYS A 65 16.99 -0.91 -8.41
C LYS A 65 15.86 -1.86 -8.76
N ILE A 66 16.02 -3.15 -8.46
CA ILE A 66 14.97 -4.15 -8.66
C ILE A 66 13.78 -3.84 -7.75
N LEU A 67 14.03 -3.49 -6.49
CA LEU A 67 12.97 -3.10 -5.56
C LEU A 67 12.21 -1.87 -6.05
N LYS A 68 12.92 -0.86 -6.52
CA LYS A 68 12.34 0.37 -7.10
C LYS A 68 11.44 0.04 -8.29
N ASP A 69 11.92 -0.76 -9.23
CA ASP A 69 11.17 -1.11 -10.44
C ASP A 69 9.93 -1.95 -10.11
N LEU A 70 10.02 -2.83 -9.12
CA LEU A 70 8.91 -3.64 -8.64
C LEU A 70 7.82 -2.76 -8.01
N ILE A 71 8.19 -1.82 -7.16
CA ILE A 71 7.26 -0.87 -6.55
C ILE A 71 6.57 -0.04 -7.64
N LYS A 72 7.33 0.41 -8.63
CA LYS A 72 6.76 1.19 -9.73
C LYS A 72 5.71 0.40 -10.49
N SER A 73 6.03 -0.81 -10.94
CA SER A 73 5.13 -1.61 -11.78
C SER A 73 3.91 -2.13 -11.01
N GLU A 74 4.09 -2.56 -9.77
CA GLU A 74 3.03 -3.19 -8.99
C GLU A 74 2.16 -2.20 -8.22
N VAL A 75 2.69 -1.06 -7.84
CA VAL A 75 1.99 -0.12 -6.96
C VAL A 75 1.81 1.24 -7.61
N GLU A 76 2.88 1.94 -7.98
CA GLU A 76 2.76 3.32 -8.49
C GLU A 76 1.94 3.36 -9.78
N ASP A 77 2.26 2.53 -10.77
CA ASP A 77 1.54 2.49 -12.04
C ASP A 77 0.09 2.02 -11.88
N ALA A 78 -0.19 1.20 -10.86
CA ALA A 78 -1.51 0.68 -10.60
C ALA A 78 -2.43 1.66 -9.86
N PHE A 79 -1.87 2.50 -8.98
CA PHE A 79 -2.65 3.33 -8.05
C PHE A 79 -2.51 4.83 -8.31
N ASP A 80 -1.39 5.29 -8.85
CA ASP A 80 -1.12 6.73 -8.99
C ASP A 80 -2.09 7.38 -9.97
N HIS A 81 -2.66 8.51 -9.54
CA HIS A 81 -3.68 9.25 -10.28
C HIS A 81 -4.94 8.45 -10.56
N LYS A 82 -5.25 7.46 -9.73
CA LYS A 82 -6.42 6.60 -9.86
C LYS A 82 -7.44 6.88 -8.77
N ASN A 83 -8.69 6.50 -9.06
CA ASN A 83 -9.72 6.34 -8.05
C ASN A 83 -9.70 4.88 -7.59
N LEU A 84 -9.33 4.63 -6.34
CA LEU A 84 -9.14 3.26 -5.84
C LEU A 84 -10.43 2.44 -5.91
N ASN A 85 -11.59 3.06 -5.62
CA ASN A 85 -12.87 2.38 -5.66
C ASN A 85 -13.28 1.97 -7.08
N LEU A 86 -13.02 2.83 -8.06
CA LEU A 86 -13.56 2.70 -9.42
C LEU A 86 -12.55 2.09 -10.41
N ASP A 87 -11.26 2.37 -10.24
CA ASP A 87 -10.25 2.05 -11.26
C ASP A 87 -9.34 0.89 -10.88
N VAL A 88 -9.31 0.49 -9.60
CA VAL A 88 -8.40 -0.53 -9.10
C VAL A 88 -9.17 -1.80 -8.75
N PRO A 89 -8.97 -2.90 -9.51
CA PRO A 89 -9.78 -4.12 -9.35
C PRO A 89 -9.76 -4.73 -7.95
N GLU A 90 -8.63 -4.62 -7.23
CA GLU A 90 -8.48 -5.19 -5.89
C GLU A 90 -9.48 -4.58 -4.90
N PHE A 91 -9.97 -3.35 -5.15
CA PHE A 91 -10.91 -2.67 -4.26
C PHE A 91 -12.36 -2.73 -4.73
N LYS A 92 -12.66 -3.56 -5.72
CA LYS A 92 -14.04 -3.70 -6.23
C LYS A 92 -15.02 -4.12 -5.13
N ASN A 93 -14.60 -5.05 -4.26
CA ASN A 93 -15.39 -5.56 -3.15
C ASN A 93 -14.68 -5.39 -1.81
N LEU A 94 -13.74 -4.46 -1.74
CA LEU A 94 -12.93 -4.20 -0.56
C LEU A 94 -12.89 -2.70 -0.31
N ASN A 95 -13.32 -2.29 0.88
CA ASN A 95 -13.29 -0.87 1.25
C ASN A 95 -11.83 -0.37 1.30
N PRO A 96 -11.46 0.66 0.53
CA PRO A 96 -10.06 1.10 0.43
C PRO A 96 -9.60 1.95 1.61
N THR A 97 -9.74 1.43 2.81
CA THR A 97 -9.13 1.99 4.01
C THR A 97 -7.60 1.87 3.93
N ALA A 98 -6.87 2.68 4.67
CA ALA A 98 -5.41 2.56 4.72
C ALA A 98 -4.98 1.14 5.12
N GLU A 99 -5.71 0.52 6.04
CA GLU A 99 -5.46 -0.86 6.49
C GLU A 99 -5.58 -1.86 5.35
N ASN A 100 -6.65 -1.79 4.56
CA ASN A 100 -6.84 -2.67 3.42
C ASN A 100 -5.86 -2.37 2.27
N ILE A 101 -5.55 -1.10 2.05
CA ILE A 101 -4.58 -0.70 1.01
C ILE A 101 -3.19 -1.28 1.31
N VAL A 102 -2.71 -1.17 2.55
CA VAL A 102 -1.37 -1.67 2.91
C VAL A 102 -1.28 -3.19 2.74
N VAL A 103 -2.34 -3.93 3.05
CA VAL A 103 -2.39 -5.38 2.85
C VAL A 103 -2.35 -5.73 1.36
N VAL A 104 -3.12 -5.03 0.54
CA VAL A 104 -3.12 -5.22 -0.92
C VAL A 104 -1.73 -4.96 -1.50
N ILE A 105 -1.09 -3.86 -1.12
CA ILE A 105 0.27 -3.52 -1.55
C ILE A 105 1.25 -4.62 -1.16
N TRP A 106 1.22 -5.04 0.10
CA TRP A 106 2.12 -6.08 0.61
C TRP A 106 1.95 -7.38 -0.18
N ASN A 107 0.72 -7.81 -0.42
CA ASN A 107 0.45 -9.04 -1.17
C ASN A 107 0.94 -8.96 -2.62
N LYS A 108 0.79 -7.81 -3.26
CA LYS A 108 1.29 -7.58 -4.63
C LYS A 108 2.82 -7.70 -4.69
N LEU A 109 3.51 -7.11 -3.74
CA LEU A 109 4.97 -7.13 -3.67
C LEU A 109 5.51 -8.50 -3.25
N ARG A 110 4.85 -9.18 -2.31
CA ARG A 110 5.29 -10.47 -1.79
C ARG A 110 5.48 -11.53 -2.87
N LYS A 111 4.66 -11.50 -3.91
CA LYS A 111 4.72 -12.47 -5.03
C LYS A 111 6.06 -12.42 -5.79
N HIS A 112 6.73 -11.29 -5.76
CA HIS A 112 7.94 -11.02 -6.54
C HIS A 112 9.21 -10.94 -5.71
N ILE A 113 9.10 -11.03 -4.40
CA ILE A 113 10.24 -10.97 -3.47
C ILE A 113 10.46 -12.35 -2.88
N SER A 114 11.73 -12.78 -2.84
CA SER A 114 12.10 -14.08 -2.29
C SER A 114 11.45 -14.31 -0.92
N PRO A 115 10.83 -15.48 -0.69
CA PRO A 115 10.21 -15.80 0.60
C PRO A 115 11.21 -15.88 1.74
N SER A 116 12.51 -16.01 1.45
CA SER A 116 13.57 -16.00 2.46
C SER A 116 13.82 -14.61 3.05
N LEU A 117 13.31 -13.55 2.38
CA LEU A 117 13.44 -12.18 2.85
C LEU A 117 12.15 -11.76 3.57
N GLN A 118 12.30 -11.05 4.67
CA GLN A 118 11.17 -10.46 5.37
C GLN A 118 10.74 -9.19 4.65
N LEU A 119 9.43 -8.99 4.51
CA LEU A 119 8.85 -7.83 3.84
C LEU A 119 7.97 -7.05 4.80
N GLU A 120 8.17 -5.75 4.84
CA GLU A 120 7.34 -4.82 5.60
C GLU A 120 6.93 -3.66 4.70
N VAL A 121 5.68 -3.26 4.79
CA VAL A 121 5.17 -2.05 4.12
C VAL A 121 4.57 -1.13 5.17
N VAL A 122 5.01 0.12 5.17
CA VAL A 122 4.42 1.21 5.94
C VAL A 122 3.75 2.15 4.96
N LEU A 123 2.49 2.46 5.16
CA LEU A 123 1.70 3.33 4.31
C LEU A 123 1.21 4.54 5.11
N TYR A 124 1.57 5.74 4.66
CA TYR A 124 1.08 7.00 5.19
C TYR A 124 -0.08 7.48 4.33
N GLU A 125 -1.28 7.52 4.89
CA GLU A 125 -2.44 8.15 4.24
C GLU A 125 -2.30 9.66 4.30
N THR A 126 -1.85 10.16 5.45
CA THR A 126 -1.48 11.55 5.71
C THR A 126 -0.11 11.57 6.36
N PRO A 127 0.56 12.73 6.48
CA PRO A 127 1.84 12.80 7.20
C PRO A 127 1.77 12.33 8.65
N ARG A 128 0.58 12.27 9.24
CA ARG A 128 0.38 11.93 10.66
C ARG A 128 -0.21 10.55 10.89
N ASN A 129 -0.93 10.00 9.91
CA ASN A 129 -1.63 8.74 10.06
C ASN A 129 -1.04 7.70 9.13
N PHE A 130 -0.56 6.63 9.70
CA PHE A 130 0.08 5.57 8.93
C PHE A 130 -0.24 4.20 9.50
N VAL A 131 -0.14 3.20 8.66
CA VAL A 131 -0.37 1.79 8.97
C VAL A 131 0.85 0.98 8.53
N LYS A 132 1.02 -0.18 9.14
CA LYS A 132 2.11 -1.09 8.83
C LYS A 132 1.61 -2.52 8.72
N TYR A 133 2.12 -3.27 7.74
CA TYR A 133 1.81 -4.68 7.59
C TYR A 133 3.08 -5.48 7.30
N THR A 134 3.23 -6.62 7.97
CA THR A 134 4.40 -7.49 7.89
C THR A 134 4.04 -8.91 7.41
N GLY A 135 2.79 -9.12 7.02
CA GLY A 135 2.32 -10.43 6.54
C GLY A 135 1.59 -11.27 7.59
N GLU A 136 1.26 -10.67 8.74
CA GLU A 136 0.58 -11.37 9.84
C GLU A 136 -0.80 -10.81 10.11
#